data_608b34376030e20ebaf65465ec60206d
#
_entry.id   608b34376030e20ebaf65465ec60206d
#
_cell.length_a   1.000
_cell.length_b   1.000
_cell.length_c   1.000
_cell.angle_alpha   90.00
_cell.angle_beta   90.00
_cell.angle_gamma   90.00
#
_symmetry.space_group_name_H-M   'P 1'
#
loop_
_entity.id
_entity.type
_entity.pdbx_description
1 polymer ?
#
loop_
_entity_poly.entity_id
_entity_poly.type
_entity_poly.pdbx_seq_one_letter_code
_entity_poly.pdbx_strand_id
1 'polypeptide(L)'
;ITGRNALQGTRRMAHITRQIGLSLGADICWPICFEAILKRLELAIPWQGDTLGFDVSRVTIEPFDLRQPVRYDLVIDRVTHWYYTSREWIKKAVVLNDTYVFNNPWSIQANEKHTTYCAMMRLGMPIPDTWMVPPKTYVKTADLQPTLAQYARLFDLGVIGQRLGYPLFMKPYDGGGWVGVSKV
;
A
#
# COMPACT_ATOMS: atom_id res chain seq x y z
N ILE A 1 5.87 -36.83 53.28
CA ILE A 1 6.16 -37.43 51.95
C ILE A 1 4.84 -37.51 51.24
N THR A 2 4.48 -36.49 50.44
CA THR A 2 3.34 -36.57 49.55
C THR A 2 3.78 -35.97 48.22
N GLY A 3 4.05 -36.87 47.26
CA GLY A 3 4.37 -36.53 45.89
C GLY A 3 3.16 -35.90 45.21
N ARG A 4 3.32 -34.66 44.75
CA ARG A 4 2.39 -34.07 43.78
C ARG A 4 2.77 -34.58 42.39
N ASN A 5 2.08 -35.59 41.91
CA ASN A 5 2.06 -35.91 40.48
C ASN A 5 1.41 -34.75 39.75
N ALA A 6 2.21 -33.91 39.15
CA ALA A 6 1.74 -32.96 38.15
C ALA A 6 1.32 -33.74 36.90
N LEU A 7 0.04 -33.93 36.71
CA LEU A 7 -0.54 -34.37 35.41
C LEU A 7 -0.19 -33.30 34.37
N GLN A 8 0.93 -33.51 33.67
CA GLN A 8 1.17 -32.79 32.42
C GLN A 8 0.17 -33.34 31.41
N GLY A 9 -0.97 -32.64 31.34
CA GLY A 9 -1.91 -32.85 30.26
C GLY A 9 -1.21 -32.54 28.94
N THR A 10 -1.05 -33.53 28.09
CA THR A 10 -0.57 -33.37 26.71
C THR A 10 -1.51 -32.44 26.01
N ARG A 11 -1.08 -31.18 25.80
CA ARG A 11 -1.83 -30.20 25.00
C ARG A 11 -2.00 -30.79 23.61
N ARG A 12 -3.24 -31.05 23.22
CA ARG A 12 -3.57 -31.53 21.89
C ARG A 12 -3.26 -30.43 20.89
N MET A 13 -2.50 -30.73 19.85
CA MET A 13 -2.24 -29.80 18.75
C MET A 13 -3.57 -29.39 18.13
N ALA A 14 -3.79 -28.09 18.05
CA ALA A 14 -4.96 -27.53 17.37
C ALA A 14 -4.61 -27.14 15.92
N HIS A 15 -5.58 -27.24 15.05
CA HIS A 15 -5.50 -26.67 13.71
C HIS A 15 -6.25 -25.33 13.71
N ILE A 16 -5.52 -24.24 13.45
CA ILE A 16 -6.06 -22.87 13.44
C ILE A 16 -6.07 -22.38 12.01
N THR A 17 -7.25 -22.05 11.47
CA THR A 17 -7.37 -21.48 10.13
C THR A 17 -7.39 -19.95 10.20
N ARG A 18 -6.53 -19.29 9.44
CA ARG A 18 -6.46 -17.85 9.27
C ARG A 18 -7.03 -17.43 7.92
N GLN A 19 -7.79 -16.36 7.92
CA GLN A 19 -8.45 -15.84 6.73
C GLN A 19 -7.58 -14.80 6.02
N ILE A 20 -7.20 -15.06 4.76
CA ILE A 20 -6.43 -14.14 3.93
C ILE A 20 -7.33 -13.52 2.87
N GLY A 21 -7.44 -12.21 2.89
CA GLY A 21 -8.13 -11.43 1.87
C GLY A 21 -7.18 -10.91 0.78
N LEU A 22 -7.53 -11.11 -0.48
CA LEU A 22 -6.78 -10.61 -1.62
C LEU A 22 -7.48 -9.40 -2.24
N SER A 23 -6.94 -8.20 -2.01
CA SER A 23 -7.38 -6.93 -2.62
C SER A 23 -6.43 -6.55 -3.76
N LEU A 24 -6.51 -7.29 -4.88
CA LEU A 24 -5.50 -7.27 -5.94
C LEU A 24 -5.93 -6.52 -7.21
N GLY A 25 -7.18 -6.10 -7.31
CA GLY A 25 -7.74 -5.49 -8.52
C GLY A 25 -8.22 -6.51 -9.55
N ALA A 26 -8.61 -6.00 -10.72
CA ALA A 26 -9.25 -6.77 -11.79
C ALA A 26 -8.29 -7.22 -12.91
N ASP A 27 -7.00 -7.04 -12.74
CA ASP A 27 -6.01 -7.49 -13.73
C ASP A 27 -6.14 -8.99 -13.99
N ILE A 28 -6.09 -9.39 -15.25
CA ILE A 28 -6.41 -10.76 -15.63
C ILE A 28 -5.32 -11.75 -15.23
N CYS A 29 -4.05 -11.40 -15.40
CA CYS A 29 -2.95 -12.35 -15.21
C CYS A 29 -2.50 -12.49 -13.76
N TRP A 30 -1.92 -11.45 -13.20
CA TRP A 30 -1.22 -11.52 -11.93
C TRP A 30 -2.10 -11.89 -10.73
N PRO A 31 -3.28 -11.26 -10.52
CA PRO A 31 -4.15 -11.61 -9.40
C PRO A 31 -4.67 -13.04 -9.46
N ILE A 32 -5.02 -13.51 -10.66
CA ILE A 32 -5.51 -14.88 -10.85
C ILE A 32 -4.41 -15.90 -10.57
N CYS A 33 -3.21 -15.68 -11.11
CA CYS A 33 -2.07 -16.56 -10.88
C CYS A 33 -1.69 -16.60 -9.40
N PHE A 34 -1.66 -15.46 -8.74
CA PHE A 34 -1.29 -15.37 -7.33
C PHE A 34 -2.30 -16.07 -6.43
N GLU A 35 -3.59 -15.87 -6.67
CA GLU A 35 -4.66 -16.58 -5.97
C GLU A 35 -4.55 -18.10 -6.16
N ALA A 36 -4.33 -18.54 -7.40
CA ALA A 36 -4.19 -19.96 -7.72
C ALA A 36 -2.95 -20.59 -7.06
N ILE A 37 -1.83 -19.86 -7.01
CA ILE A 37 -0.61 -20.29 -6.32
C ILE A 37 -0.87 -20.47 -4.84
N LEU A 38 -1.43 -19.46 -4.18
CA LEU A 38 -1.71 -19.53 -2.74
C LEU A 38 -2.64 -20.67 -2.37
N LYS A 39 -3.69 -20.89 -3.16
CA LYS A 39 -4.62 -22.02 -2.97
C LYS A 39 -3.93 -23.37 -3.18
N ARG A 40 -3.05 -23.48 -4.16
CA ARG A 40 -2.35 -24.73 -4.50
C ARG A 40 -1.26 -25.10 -3.50
N LEU A 41 -0.68 -24.12 -2.82
CA LEU A 41 0.37 -24.35 -1.83
C LEU A 41 -0.14 -25.03 -0.57
N GLU A 42 -1.45 -24.94 -0.26
CA GLU A 42 -2.07 -25.54 0.93
C GLU A 42 -1.22 -25.35 2.18
N LEU A 43 -0.80 -24.11 2.41
CA LEU A 43 0.18 -23.79 3.43
C LEU A 43 -0.29 -24.23 4.82
N ALA A 44 0.55 -25.01 5.49
CA ALA A 44 0.39 -25.40 6.88
C ALA A 44 1.68 -25.08 7.63
N ILE A 45 1.61 -24.15 8.59
CA ILE A 45 2.79 -23.63 9.30
C ILE A 45 2.71 -24.02 10.78
N PRO A 46 3.74 -24.69 11.34
CA PRO A 46 3.82 -24.93 12.78
C PRO A 46 3.93 -23.61 13.56
N TRP A 47 3.10 -23.43 14.58
CA TRP A 47 3.09 -22.24 15.42
C TRP A 47 2.74 -22.56 16.86
N GLN A 48 3.66 -22.32 17.78
CA GLN A 48 3.46 -22.51 19.23
C GLN A 48 2.86 -23.87 19.65
N GLY A 49 3.21 -24.92 18.94
CA GLY A 49 2.68 -26.27 19.16
C GLY A 49 1.34 -26.57 18.46
N ASP A 50 0.80 -25.63 17.70
CA ASP A 50 -0.36 -25.78 16.85
C ASP A 50 0.02 -25.74 15.36
N THR A 51 -0.93 -25.97 14.46
CA THR A 51 -0.73 -25.84 13.01
C THR A 51 -1.63 -24.74 12.50
N LEU A 52 -1.04 -23.73 11.82
CA LEU A 52 -1.77 -22.68 11.11
C LEU A 52 -2.05 -23.11 9.67
N GLY A 53 -3.32 -23.19 9.31
CA GLY A 53 -3.78 -23.27 7.93
C GLY A 53 -4.29 -21.92 7.46
N PHE A 54 -4.47 -21.76 6.15
CA PHE A 54 -4.89 -20.50 5.54
C PHE A 54 -6.03 -20.72 4.55
N ASP A 55 -7.09 -19.95 4.73
CA ASP A 55 -8.17 -19.86 3.75
C ASP A 55 -8.04 -18.53 2.99
N VAL A 56 -7.96 -18.62 1.66
CA VAL A 56 -7.62 -17.49 0.79
C VAL A 56 -8.83 -17.15 -0.09
N SER A 57 -9.29 -15.91 0.01
CA SER A 57 -10.40 -15.43 -0.82
C SER A 57 -10.19 -13.99 -1.29
N ARG A 58 -10.85 -13.62 -2.40
CA ARG A 58 -10.84 -12.23 -2.85
C ARG A 58 -11.65 -11.34 -1.94
N VAL A 59 -11.14 -10.14 -1.70
CA VAL A 59 -11.88 -9.08 -1.03
C VAL A 59 -12.77 -8.41 -2.07
N THR A 60 -14.08 -8.45 -1.84
CA THR A 60 -15.05 -7.62 -2.57
C THR A 60 -15.35 -6.40 -1.72
N ILE A 61 -15.08 -5.22 -2.24
CA ILE A 61 -15.33 -3.96 -1.56
C ILE A 61 -16.55 -3.32 -2.20
N GLU A 62 -17.65 -3.38 -1.48
CA GLU A 62 -18.92 -2.73 -1.76
C GLU A 62 -19.18 -1.64 -0.71
N PRO A 63 -20.31 -0.92 -0.80
CA PRO A 63 -20.72 -0.07 0.31
C PRO A 63 -20.74 -0.87 1.62
N PHE A 64 -20.07 -0.36 2.66
CA PHE A 64 -19.87 -1.09 3.91
C PHE A 64 -20.32 -0.28 5.12
N ASP A 65 -20.90 -0.98 6.07
CA ASP A 65 -21.16 -0.45 7.41
C ASP A 65 -19.88 -0.49 8.24
N LEU A 66 -19.55 0.63 8.87
CA LEU A 66 -18.39 0.73 9.75
C LEU A 66 -18.47 -0.23 10.95
N ARG A 67 -19.64 -0.59 11.38
CA ARG A 67 -19.87 -1.50 12.53
C ARG A 67 -19.71 -2.97 12.17
N GLN A 68 -19.83 -3.34 10.91
CA GLN A 68 -19.66 -4.74 10.53
C GLN A 68 -18.19 -5.16 10.64
N PRO A 69 -17.89 -6.26 11.34
CA PRO A 69 -16.51 -6.74 11.45
C PRO A 69 -15.99 -7.22 10.09
N VAL A 70 -14.69 -7.06 9.91
CA VAL A 70 -13.97 -7.61 8.76
C VAL A 70 -13.55 -9.04 9.09
N ARG A 71 -13.81 -9.97 8.20
CA ARG A 71 -13.56 -11.40 8.41
C ARG A 71 -12.11 -11.85 8.18
N TYR A 72 -11.22 -10.97 7.77
CA TYR A 72 -9.85 -11.31 7.41
C TYR A 72 -8.88 -11.04 8.55
N ASP A 73 -7.99 -11.99 8.82
CA ASP A 73 -6.83 -11.81 9.69
C ASP A 73 -5.72 -11.04 8.98
N LEU A 74 -5.55 -11.29 7.69
CA LEU A 74 -4.57 -10.65 6.81
C LEU A 74 -5.23 -10.19 5.52
N VAL A 75 -4.90 -9.00 5.05
CA VAL A 75 -5.24 -8.54 3.69
C VAL A 75 -3.97 -8.22 2.92
N ILE A 76 -3.83 -8.83 1.74
CA ILE A 76 -2.80 -8.47 0.78
C ILE A 76 -3.41 -7.46 -0.18
N ASP A 77 -2.94 -6.22 -0.09
CA ASP A 77 -3.50 -5.10 -0.83
C ASP A 77 -2.58 -4.60 -1.94
N ARG A 78 -3.19 -4.32 -3.10
CA ARG A 78 -2.53 -3.74 -4.27
C ARG A 78 -3.28 -2.54 -4.84
N VAL A 79 -4.47 -2.21 -4.36
CA VAL A 79 -5.36 -1.25 -5.02
C VAL A 79 -5.65 0.03 -4.23
N THR A 80 -5.32 0.08 -2.95
CA THR A 80 -5.62 1.24 -2.08
C THR A 80 -4.96 2.54 -2.50
N HIS A 81 -3.86 2.48 -3.22
CA HIS A 81 -3.20 3.67 -3.74
C HIS A 81 -4.00 4.34 -4.88
N TRP A 82 -4.92 3.62 -5.54
CA TRP A 82 -5.70 4.12 -6.67
C TRP A 82 -7.17 4.33 -6.34
N TYR A 83 -7.73 3.54 -5.43
CA TYR A 83 -9.16 3.56 -5.12
C TYR A 83 -9.42 3.99 -3.67
N TYR A 84 -10.02 5.15 -3.50
CA TYR A 84 -10.31 5.70 -2.18
C TYR A 84 -11.23 4.81 -1.34
N THR A 85 -12.27 4.22 -1.93
CA THR A 85 -13.19 3.33 -1.21
C THR A 85 -12.46 2.10 -0.66
N SER A 86 -11.57 1.49 -1.44
CA SER A 86 -10.73 0.39 -1.00
C SER A 86 -9.81 0.81 0.14
N ARG A 87 -9.21 1.99 0.03
CA ARG A 87 -8.35 2.55 1.07
C ARG A 87 -9.09 2.74 2.38
N GLU A 88 -10.27 3.31 2.36
CA GLU A 88 -11.05 3.54 3.57
C GLU A 88 -11.55 2.23 4.19
N TRP A 89 -11.92 1.25 3.40
CA TRP A 89 -12.25 -0.08 3.89
C TRP A 89 -11.05 -0.75 4.58
N ILE A 90 -9.86 -0.68 3.99
CA ILE A 90 -8.64 -1.25 4.58
C ILE A 90 -8.24 -0.52 5.87
N LYS A 91 -8.35 0.81 5.90
CA LYS A 91 -8.14 1.58 7.14
C LYS A 91 -9.08 1.14 8.25
N LYS A 92 -10.36 0.96 7.92
CA LYS A 92 -11.35 0.40 8.86
C LYS A 92 -10.93 -0.97 9.36
N ALA A 93 -10.53 -1.88 8.47
CA ALA A 93 -10.10 -3.22 8.83
C ALA A 93 -8.93 -3.21 9.84
N VAL A 94 -7.95 -2.35 9.63
CA VAL A 94 -6.83 -2.18 10.57
C VAL A 94 -7.27 -1.59 11.90
N VAL A 95 -8.05 -0.49 11.87
CA VAL A 95 -8.36 0.27 13.11
C VAL A 95 -9.40 -0.42 14.00
N LEU A 96 -10.38 -1.08 13.39
CA LEU A 96 -11.50 -1.67 14.15
C LEU A 96 -11.41 -3.19 14.31
N ASN A 97 -10.61 -3.86 13.51
CA ASN A 97 -10.58 -5.33 13.48
C ASN A 97 -9.17 -5.92 13.62
N ASP A 98 -8.15 -5.09 13.87
CA ASP A 98 -6.74 -5.50 14.00
C ASP A 98 -6.23 -6.34 12.82
N THR A 99 -6.84 -6.18 11.64
CA THR A 99 -6.45 -6.88 10.42
C THR A 99 -5.05 -6.46 10.01
N TYR A 100 -4.13 -7.41 9.87
CA TYR A 100 -2.81 -7.11 9.34
C TYR A 100 -2.88 -6.86 7.83
N VAL A 101 -2.23 -5.80 7.33
CA VAL A 101 -2.34 -5.43 5.92
C VAL A 101 -0.97 -5.27 5.26
N PHE A 102 -0.79 -5.97 4.18
CA PHE A 102 0.21 -5.75 3.13
C PHE A 102 -0.48 -5.02 1.97
N ASN A 103 -0.09 -3.90 1.54
CA ASN A 103 0.71 -2.81 2.02
C ASN A 103 -0.08 -1.94 2.99
N ASN A 104 0.57 -1.43 4.02
CA ASN A 104 -0.10 -0.59 5.00
C ASN A 104 -0.62 0.71 4.33
N PRO A 105 -1.92 1.05 4.47
CA PRO A 105 -2.52 2.17 3.75
C PRO A 105 -1.96 3.54 4.15
N TRP A 106 -1.47 3.70 5.37
CA TRP A 106 -0.80 4.94 5.81
C TRP A 106 0.61 5.06 5.23
N SER A 107 1.34 3.95 5.11
CA SER A 107 2.68 3.94 4.52
C SER A 107 2.65 4.21 3.02
N ILE A 108 1.61 3.77 2.30
CA ILE A 108 1.47 4.03 0.87
C ILE A 108 1.38 5.52 0.57
N GLN A 109 0.67 6.29 1.37
CA GLN A 109 0.59 7.75 1.21
C GLN A 109 1.94 8.45 1.43
N ALA A 110 2.83 7.83 2.21
CA ALA A 110 4.19 8.32 2.42
C ALA A 110 5.20 7.84 1.35
N ASN A 111 4.81 6.92 0.48
CA ASN A 111 5.69 6.33 -0.55
C ASN A 111 5.54 6.98 -1.93
N GLU A 112 5.18 8.26 -1.97
CA GLU A 112 5.25 9.04 -3.20
C GLU A 112 6.70 9.17 -3.68
N LYS A 113 6.89 9.37 -4.98
CA LYS A 113 8.22 9.36 -5.61
C LYS A 113 9.20 10.32 -4.93
N HIS A 114 8.76 11.54 -4.64
CA HIS A 114 9.61 12.55 -4.01
C HIS A 114 9.97 12.20 -2.56
N THR A 115 9.01 11.72 -1.77
CA THR A 115 9.26 11.28 -0.39
C THR A 115 10.22 10.10 -0.35
N THR A 116 10.06 9.15 -1.27
CA THR A 116 11.00 8.02 -1.42
C THR A 116 12.40 8.52 -1.77
N TYR A 117 12.53 9.46 -2.69
CA TYR A 117 13.84 10.06 -3.03
C TYR A 117 14.46 10.79 -1.84
N CYS A 118 13.68 11.56 -1.10
CA CYS A 118 14.19 12.21 0.12
C CYS A 118 14.70 11.18 1.15
N ALA A 119 13.99 10.08 1.35
CA ALA A 119 14.42 9.01 2.24
C ALA A 119 15.70 8.33 1.74
N MET A 120 15.82 8.05 0.44
CA MET A 120 17.02 7.49 -0.17
C MET A 120 18.22 8.42 -0.02
N MET A 121 18.06 9.71 -0.28
CA MET A 121 19.11 10.72 -0.06
C MET A 121 19.59 10.72 1.39
N ARG A 122 18.68 10.68 2.34
CA ARG A 122 19.00 10.61 3.76
C ARG A 122 19.80 9.38 4.15
N LEU A 123 19.58 8.28 3.44
CA LEU A 123 20.31 7.01 3.63
C LEU A 123 21.63 6.98 2.82
N GLY A 124 22.00 8.05 2.13
CA GLY A 124 23.20 8.10 1.29
C GLY A 124 23.09 7.28 0.00
N MET A 125 21.87 6.90 -0.41
CA MET A 125 21.66 6.15 -1.64
C MET A 125 21.64 7.09 -2.85
N PRO A 126 22.22 6.68 -3.99
CA PRO A 126 22.18 7.47 -5.21
C PRO A 126 20.75 7.56 -5.76
N ILE A 127 20.35 8.77 -6.14
CA ILE A 127 19.10 9.04 -6.85
C ILE A 127 19.39 9.91 -8.07
N PRO A 128 18.52 9.92 -9.08
CA PRO A 128 18.61 10.90 -10.16
C PRO A 128 18.39 12.33 -9.63
N ASP A 129 19.08 13.29 -10.21
CA ASP A 129 18.81 14.69 -9.93
C ASP A 129 17.35 15.01 -10.23
N THR A 130 16.66 15.54 -9.25
CA THR A 130 15.20 15.67 -9.30
C THR A 130 14.75 17.01 -8.77
N TRP A 131 13.84 17.64 -9.50
CA TRP A 131 13.15 18.85 -9.08
C TRP A 131 11.66 18.60 -8.97
N MET A 132 11.09 19.03 -7.87
CA MET A 132 9.65 19.05 -7.68
C MET A 132 9.13 20.40 -8.18
N VAL A 133 8.27 20.35 -9.20
CA VAL A 133 7.64 21.56 -9.75
C VAL A 133 6.16 21.60 -9.40
N PRO A 134 5.57 22.75 -9.06
CA PRO A 134 4.14 22.84 -8.78
C PRO A 134 3.32 22.58 -10.02
N PRO A 135 2.06 22.13 -9.88
CA PRO A 135 1.17 21.88 -11.01
C PRO A 135 0.85 23.18 -11.75
N LYS A 136 0.69 23.09 -13.07
CA LYS A 136 0.35 24.23 -13.94
C LYS A 136 -1.01 24.85 -13.63
N THR A 137 -1.95 24.03 -13.20
CA THR A 137 -3.32 24.45 -12.91
C THR A 137 -3.75 23.94 -11.54
N TYR A 138 -4.31 24.83 -10.76
CA TYR A 138 -4.99 24.53 -9.51
C TYR A 138 -6.49 24.73 -9.67
N VAL A 139 -7.29 24.08 -8.83
CA VAL A 139 -8.70 24.41 -8.72
C VAL A 139 -8.80 25.89 -8.35
N LYS A 140 -9.42 26.69 -9.22
CA LYS A 140 -9.53 28.14 -9.02
C LYS A 140 -10.54 28.42 -7.91
N THR A 141 -10.07 28.64 -6.70
CA THR A 141 -10.84 29.31 -5.65
C THR A 141 -10.44 30.77 -5.61
N ALA A 142 -11.36 31.65 -5.23
CA ALA A 142 -11.10 33.12 -5.18
C ALA A 142 -9.86 33.44 -4.33
N ASP A 143 -9.63 32.69 -3.26
CA ASP A 143 -8.55 32.87 -2.30
C ASP A 143 -7.17 32.47 -2.84
N LEU A 144 -7.12 31.59 -3.84
CA LEU A 144 -5.87 31.09 -4.42
C LEU A 144 -5.36 31.92 -5.59
N GLN A 145 -6.18 32.78 -6.18
CA GLN A 145 -5.81 33.56 -7.36
C GLN A 145 -4.54 34.44 -7.16
N PRO A 146 -4.41 35.21 -6.07
CA PRO A 146 -3.21 36.03 -5.85
C PRO A 146 -1.96 35.18 -5.66
N THR A 147 -2.09 34.06 -4.94
CA THR A 147 -0.98 33.13 -4.68
C THR A 147 -0.51 32.46 -5.97
N LEU A 148 -1.43 32.00 -6.82
CA LEU A 148 -1.12 31.37 -8.10
C LEU A 148 -0.41 32.33 -9.06
N ALA A 149 -0.79 33.63 -9.06
CA ALA A 149 -0.12 34.64 -9.86
C ALA A 149 1.32 34.89 -9.44
N GLN A 150 1.63 34.72 -8.16
CA GLN A 150 3.00 34.77 -7.65
C GLN A 150 3.79 33.50 -8.01
N TYR A 151 3.20 32.33 -7.84
CA TYR A 151 3.84 31.05 -8.17
C TYR A 151 4.29 30.96 -9.63
N ALA A 152 3.52 31.45 -10.56
CA ALA A 152 3.86 31.47 -11.98
C ALA A 152 5.15 32.25 -12.31
N ARG A 153 5.64 33.07 -11.38
CA ARG A 153 6.85 33.89 -11.54
C ARG A 153 8.07 33.36 -10.78
N LEU A 154 7.91 32.32 -9.95
CA LEU A 154 8.94 31.86 -9.04
C LEU A 154 9.94 30.89 -9.65
N PHE A 155 9.64 30.30 -10.80
CA PHE A 155 10.53 29.33 -11.44
C PHE A 155 10.41 29.36 -12.96
N ASP A 156 11.54 29.03 -13.60
CA ASP A 156 11.66 28.88 -15.04
C ASP A 156 11.99 27.42 -15.37
N LEU A 157 11.12 26.74 -16.07
CA LEU A 157 11.30 25.34 -16.46
C LEU A 157 12.50 25.15 -17.38
N GLY A 158 12.81 26.14 -18.24
CA GLY A 158 13.99 26.08 -19.11
C GLY A 158 15.29 26.09 -18.31
N VAL A 159 15.39 26.96 -17.29
CA VAL A 159 16.54 27.02 -16.40
C VAL A 159 16.69 25.72 -15.61
N ILE A 160 15.61 25.17 -15.10
CA ILE A 160 15.61 23.87 -14.42
C ILE A 160 16.08 22.77 -15.35
N GLY A 161 15.55 22.72 -16.59
CA GLY A 161 15.93 21.74 -17.59
C GLY A 161 17.40 21.80 -17.97
N GLN A 162 17.92 23.01 -18.19
CA GLN A 162 19.37 23.22 -18.46
C GLN A 162 20.25 22.74 -17.31
N ARG A 163 19.82 22.99 -16.07
CA ARG A 163 20.56 22.59 -14.88
C ARG A 163 20.59 21.08 -14.67
N LEU A 164 19.46 20.40 -14.96
CA LEU A 164 19.36 18.95 -14.87
C LEU A 164 20.06 18.23 -16.03
N GLY A 165 20.17 18.88 -17.19
CA GLY A 165 20.64 18.30 -18.43
C GLY A 165 19.57 17.51 -19.18
N TYR A 166 19.72 17.43 -20.49
CA TYR A 166 18.80 16.70 -21.38
C TYR A 166 19.46 15.41 -21.88
N PRO A 167 18.69 14.35 -22.15
CA PRO A 167 17.23 14.24 -22.02
C PRO A 167 16.79 14.05 -20.56
N LEU A 168 15.64 14.62 -20.20
CA LEU A 168 15.05 14.45 -18.88
C LEU A 168 13.62 13.89 -18.95
N PHE A 169 13.11 13.41 -17.81
CA PHE A 169 11.78 12.87 -17.71
C PHE A 169 10.92 13.69 -16.78
N MET A 170 9.78 14.17 -17.29
CA MET A 170 8.73 14.74 -16.47
C MET A 170 7.76 13.63 -16.06
N LYS A 171 7.42 13.59 -14.77
CA LYS A 171 6.54 12.55 -14.21
C LYS A 171 5.52 13.19 -13.26
N PRO A 172 4.27 12.72 -13.20
CA PRO A 172 3.39 13.07 -12.11
C PRO A 172 4.03 12.71 -10.75
N TYR A 173 3.77 13.51 -9.73
CA TYR A 173 4.28 13.24 -8.38
C TYR A 173 3.67 11.97 -7.79
N ASP A 174 2.43 11.68 -8.14
CA ASP A 174 1.68 10.45 -7.83
C ASP A 174 1.44 9.60 -9.10
N GLY A 175 0.80 8.47 -8.95
CA GLY A 175 0.47 7.58 -10.05
C GLY A 175 1.60 6.61 -10.45
N GLY A 176 1.30 5.74 -11.40
CA GLY A 176 2.17 4.67 -11.85
C GLY A 176 1.88 4.26 -13.31
N GLY A 177 2.50 3.16 -13.76
CA GLY A 177 2.24 2.59 -15.08
C GLY A 177 2.64 3.50 -16.25
N TRP A 178 3.59 4.42 -16.07
CA TRP A 178 4.04 5.38 -17.08
C TRP A 178 2.99 6.42 -17.50
N VAL A 179 1.83 6.45 -16.86
CA VAL A 179 0.79 7.43 -17.18
C VAL A 179 1.29 8.85 -16.87
N GLY A 180 1.19 9.75 -17.85
CA GLY A 180 1.62 11.14 -17.72
C GLY A 180 3.13 11.35 -17.68
N VAL A 181 3.94 10.35 -18.00
CA VAL A 181 5.40 10.49 -18.12
C VAL A 181 5.74 11.00 -19.51
N SER A 182 6.57 12.03 -19.58
CA SER A 182 7.09 12.60 -20.82
C SER A 182 8.60 12.66 -20.79
N LYS A 183 9.22 12.32 -21.91
CA LYS A 183 10.66 12.58 -22.14
C LYS A 183 10.78 13.93 -22.84
N VAL A 184 11.68 14.76 -22.35
CA VAL A 184 11.96 16.11 -22.88
C VAL A 184 13.43 16.20 -23.25
#